data_e2f26b0e13a1685f95da2d8e6035938a
#
_entry.id   e2f26b0e13a1685f95da2d8e6035938a
#
_cell.length_a   1.000
_cell.length_b   1.000
_cell.length_c   1.000
_cell.angle_alpha   90.00
_cell.angle_beta   90.00
_cell.angle_gamma   90.00
#
_symmetry.space_group_name_H-M   'P 1'
#
loop_
_entity.id
_entity.type
_entity.pdbx_description
1 polymer ?
#
loop_
_entity_poly.entity_id
_entity_poly.type
_entity_poly.pdbx_seq_one_letter_code
_entity_poly.pdbx_strand_id
1 'polypeptide(L)'
;MDKAAPLDHNLEQLKLLLEYTKFHIGLYSTIAGVLVAALATKHAETWKVRRWAIGVAILAIVLAGLAGGIVAASLVSMTNVADFWNQPIGPYAAKWLTVRGWTYVEHSSFWAAVVLVIVAFWPVAVAKDQT
;
A
#
# COMPACT_ATOMS: atom_id res chain seq x y z
N MET A 1 40.25 -6.46 13.15
CA MET A 1 38.97 -7.15 13.30
C MET A 1 37.87 -6.14 13.03
N ASP A 2 37.29 -6.23 11.83
CA ASP A 2 36.31 -5.29 11.31
C ASP A 2 35.00 -5.30 12.07
N LYS A 3 34.69 -4.25 12.82
CA LYS A 3 33.37 -3.99 13.42
C LYS A 3 32.43 -3.18 12.49
N ALA A 4 32.77 -3.05 11.21
CA ALA A 4 32.00 -2.26 10.25
C ALA A 4 30.78 -3.02 9.68
N ALA A 5 30.78 -4.35 9.71
CA ALA A 5 29.76 -5.19 9.08
C ALA A 5 28.28 -4.97 9.53
N PRO A 6 27.93 -4.69 10.81
CA PRO A 6 26.52 -4.55 11.20
C PRO A 6 25.88 -3.24 10.73
N LEU A 7 26.65 -2.16 10.62
CA LEU A 7 26.12 -0.83 10.25
C LEU A 7 25.80 -0.78 8.75
N ASP A 8 26.66 -1.34 7.93
CA ASP A 8 26.48 -1.41 6.48
C ASP A 8 25.27 -2.24 6.11
N HIS A 9 25.05 -3.38 6.77
CA HIS A 9 23.89 -4.24 6.55
C HIS A 9 22.57 -3.54 6.87
N ASN A 10 22.49 -2.82 7.99
CA ASN A 10 21.28 -2.08 8.36
C ASN A 10 21.00 -0.93 7.39
N LEU A 11 22.03 -0.24 6.89
CA LEU A 11 21.89 0.81 5.91
C LEU A 11 21.38 0.26 4.56
N GLU A 12 21.86 -0.90 4.16
CA GLU A 12 21.40 -1.57 2.94
C GLU A 12 19.93 -1.99 3.05
N GLN A 13 19.53 -2.57 4.17
CA GLN A 13 18.12 -2.90 4.44
C GLN A 13 17.21 -1.67 4.40
N LEU A 14 17.65 -0.53 4.94
CA LEU A 14 16.93 0.74 4.87
C LEU A 14 16.76 1.24 3.44
N LYS A 15 17.81 1.17 2.62
CA LYS A 15 17.74 1.55 1.20
C LYS A 15 16.73 0.65 0.46
N LEU A 16 16.81 -0.66 0.65
CA LEU A 16 15.88 -1.61 0.05
C LEU A 16 14.44 -1.35 0.47
N LEU A 17 14.20 -1.09 1.75
CA LEU A 17 12.86 -0.75 2.25
C LEU A 17 12.34 0.54 1.63
N LEU A 18 13.18 1.57 1.51
CA LEU A 18 12.79 2.83 0.89
C LEU A 18 12.44 2.66 -0.60
N GLU A 19 13.25 1.91 -1.34
CA GLU A 19 12.99 1.61 -2.75
C GLU A 19 11.72 0.79 -2.93
N TYR A 20 11.54 -0.24 -2.11
CA TYR A 20 10.33 -1.05 -2.05
C TYR A 20 9.09 -0.19 -1.80
N THR A 21 9.14 0.70 -0.79
CA THR A 21 8.02 1.57 -0.44
C THR A 21 7.69 2.55 -1.56
N LYS A 22 8.71 3.14 -2.21
CA LYS A 22 8.50 4.02 -3.38
C LYS A 22 7.83 3.29 -4.54
N PHE A 23 8.29 2.07 -4.85
CA PHE A 23 7.67 1.24 -5.87
C PHE A 23 6.20 0.97 -5.57
N HIS A 24 5.86 0.60 -4.34
CA HIS A 24 4.50 0.32 -3.92
C HIS A 24 3.59 1.55 -3.99
N ILE A 25 4.07 2.72 -3.56
CA ILE A 25 3.31 3.97 -3.68
C ILE A 25 2.99 4.26 -5.15
N GLY A 26 3.94 4.08 -6.06
CA GLY A 26 3.72 4.23 -7.50
C GLY A 26 2.67 3.24 -8.03
N LEU A 27 2.76 1.98 -7.62
CA LEU A 27 1.81 0.94 -7.98
C LEU A 27 0.40 1.26 -7.46
N TYR A 28 0.26 1.68 -6.19
CA TYR A 28 -1.03 2.06 -5.59
C TYR A 28 -1.67 3.23 -6.33
N SER A 29 -0.89 4.25 -6.67
CA SER A 29 -1.38 5.42 -7.42
C SER A 29 -1.90 5.02 -8.80
N THR A 30 -1.20 4.13 -9.49
CA THR A 30 -1.60 3.60 -10.80
C THR A 30 -2.91 2.81 -10.70
N ILE A 31 -3.01 1.88 -9.76
CA ILE A 31 -4.21 1.05 -9.56
C ILE A 31 -5.40 1.94 -9.17
N ALA A 32 -5.21 2.90 -8.26
CA ALA A 32 -6.26 3.84 -7.87
C ALA A 32 -6.76 4.64 -9.08
N GLY A 33 -5.86 5.14 -9.93
CA GLY A 33 -6.20 5.86 -11.15
C GLY A 33 -7.03 5.01 -12.12
N VAL A 34 -6.65 3.75 -12.33
CA VAL A 34 -7.40 2.81 -13.18
C VAL A 34 -8.80 2.54 -12.61
N LEU A 35 -8.93 2.34 -11.29
CA LEU A 35 -10.22 2.09 -10.65
C LEU A 35 -11.14 3.32 -10.71
N VAL A 36 -10.61 4.52 -10.51
CA VAL A 36 -11.36 5.77 -10.67
C VAL A 36 -11.83 5.94 -12.12
N ALA A 37 -10.95 5.69 -13.10
CA ALA A 37 -11.31 5.73 -14.50
C ALA A 37 -12.42 4.71 -14.83
N ALA A 38 -12.33 3.49 -14.30
CA ALA A 38 -13.36 2.47 -14.47
C ALA A 38 -14.72 2.90 -13.92
N LEU A 39 -14.75 3.57 -12.75
CA LEU A 39 -15.98 4.12 -12.17
C LEU A 39 -16.59 5.26 -13.00
N ALA A 40 -15.74 6.06 -13.66
CA ALA A 40 -16.17 7.20 -14.46
C ALA A 40 -16.77 6.79 -15.81
N THR A 41 -16.60 5.55 -16.26
CA THR A 41 -17.12 5.08 -17.54
C THR A 41 -18.60 4.72 -17.45
N LYS A 42 -19.38 5.06 -18.51
CA LYS A 42 -20.78 4.64 -18.66
C LYS A 42 -20.96 3.12 -18.72
N HIS A 43 -19.91 2.40 -19.12
CA HIS A 43 -19.91 0.94 -19.20
C HIS A 43 -19.99 0.25 -17.82
N ALA A 44 -19.58 0.93 -16.74
CA ALA A 44 -19.70 0.40 -15.38
C ALA A 44 -21.16 0.08 -14.99
N GLU A 45 -22.15 0.76 -15.57
CA GLU A 45 -23.57 0.50 -15.35
C GLU A 45 -24.03 -0.76 -16.10
N THR A 46 -23.54 -0.95 -17.33
CA THR A 46 -23.92 -2.09 -18.19
C THR A 46 -23.28 -3.40 -17.74
N TRP A 47 -22.11 -3.35 -17.11
CA TRP A 47 -21.34 -4.53 -16.70
C TRP A 47 -21.78 -5.12 -15.35
N LYS A 48 -22.82 -4.61 -14.69
CA LYS A 48 -23.28 -5.06 -13.35
C LYS A 48 -22.16 -5.07 -12.30
N VAL A 49 -21.13 -4.21 -12.48
CA VAL A 49 -20.02 -4.11 -11.53
C VAL A 49 -20.54 -3.57 -10.20
N ARG A 50 -20.05 -4.16 -9.12
CA ARG A 50 -20.39 -3.68 -7.76
C ARG A 50 -19.61 -2.41 -7.43
N ARG A 51 -20.16 -1.25 -7.79
CA ARG A 51 -19.50 0.07 -7.66
C ARG A 51 -19.06 0.38 -6.23
N TRP A 52 -19.83 -0.05 -5.23
CA TRP A 52 -19.43 0.14 -3.83
C TRP A 52 -18.11 -0.57 -3.49
N ALA A 53 -17.89 -1.79 -4.03
CA ALA A 53 -16.67 -2.54 -3.77
C ALA A 53 -15.45 -1.86 -4.40
N ILE A 54 -15.59 -1.24 -5.58
CA ILE A 54 -14.53 -0.42 -6.17
C ILE A 54 -14.25 0.81 -5.30
N GLY A 55 -15.29 1.49 -4.80
CA GLY A 55 -15.12 2.65 -3.92
C GLY A 55 -14.35 2.30 -2.66
N VAL A 56 -14.70 1.20 -2.00
CA VAL A 56 -13.99 0.72 -0.80
C VAL A 56 -12.56 0.26 -1.14
N ALA A 57 -12.36 -0.38 -2.31
CA ALA A 57 -11.02 -0.74 -2.78
C ALA A 57 -10.12 0.49 -2.97
N ILE A 58 -10.63 1.57 -3.56
CA ILE A 58 -9.90 2.84 -3.70
C ILE A 58 -9.51 3.38 -2.33
N LEU A 59 -10.42 3.40 -1.35
CA LEU A 59 -10.11 3.85 0.01
C LEU A 59 -9.03 2.99 0.66
N ALA A 60 -9.07 1.67 0.49
CA ALA A 60 -8.06 0.75 1.00
C ALA A 60 -6.67 1.00 0.34
N ILE A 61 -6.62 1.28 -0.97
CA ILE A 61 -5.38 1.63 -1.67
C ILE A 61 -4.83 2.98 -1.20
N VAL A 62 -5.69 3.97 -0.99
CA VAL A 62 -5.27 5.27 -0.43
C VAL A 62 -4.68 5.08 0.97
N LEU A 63 -5.31 4.26 1.81
CA LEU A 63 -4.78 3.93 3.14
C LEU A 63 -3.43 3.23 3.07
N ALA A 64 -3.26 2.27 2.15
CA ALA A 64 -1.97 1.62 1.91
C ALA A 64 -0.89 2.64 1.49
N GLY A 65 -1.21 3.53 0.55
CA GLY A 65 -0.30 4.59 0.10
C GLY A 65 0.09 5.57 1.22
N LEU A 66 -0.86 5.97 2.07
CA LEU A 66 -0.59 6.82 3.22
C LEU A 66 0.32 6.12 4.24
N ALA A 67 0.05 4.85 4.55
CA ALA A 67 0.88 4.07 5.48
C ALA A 67 2.31 3.93 4.94
N GLY A 68 2.49 3.58 3.68
CA GLY A 68 3.80 3.54 3.02
C GLY A 68 4.49 4.90 2.99
N GLY A 69 3.76 5.99 2.75
CA GLY A 69 4.27 7.35 2.79
C GLY A 69 4.80 7.75 4.16
N ILE A 70 4.09 7.37 5.25
CA ILE A 70 4.54 7.60 6.63
C ILE A 70 5.85 6.84 6.90
N VAL A 71 5.94 5.58 6.47
CA VAL A 71 7.17 4.78 6.60
C VAL A 71 8.31 5.46 5.84
N ALA A 72 8.12 5.80 4.56
CA ALA A 72 9.14 6.42 3.73
C ALA A 72 9.64 7.76 4.30
N ALA A 73 8.73 8.64 4.71
CA ALA A 73 9.07 9.93 5.30
C ALA A 73 9.82 9.79 6.62
N SER A 74 9.45 8.81 7.45
CA SER A 74 10.10 8.57 8.73
C SER A 74 11.50 7.97 8.58
N LEU A 75 11.71 7.09 7.58
CA LEU A 75 13.02 6.49 7.31
C LEU A 75 14.07 7.53 6.93
N VAL A 76 13.67 8.57 6.17
CA VAL A 76 14.58 9.65 5.77
C VAL A 76 15.07 10.49 6.97
N SER A 77 14.26 10.60 8.03
CA SER A 77 14.56 11.39 9.23
C SER A 77 15.15 10.57 10.39
N MET A 78 15.30 9.25 10.24
CA MET A 78 15.84 8.39 11.30
C MET A 78 17.33 8.62 11.53
N THR A 79 17.69 8.82 12.80
CA THR A 79 19.09 8.96 13.24
C THR A 79 19.68 7.66 13.78
N ASN A 80 18.85 6.72 14.21
CA ASN A 80 19.27 5.42 14.73
C ASN A 80 18.70 4.28 13.87
N VAL A 81 19.58 3.57 13.20
CA VAL A 81 19.23 2.50 12.23
C VAL A 81 19.17 1.12 12.88
N ALA A 82 19.72 0.96 14.10
CA ALA A 82 19.94 -0.35 14.71
C ALA A 82 18.63 -1.10 15.02
N ASP A 83 17.54 -0.39 15.32
CA ASP A 83 16.24 -0.97 15.69
C ASP A 83 15.06 -0.27 15.00
N PHE A 84 15.23 0.04 13.70
CA PHE A 84 14.25 0.84 12.95
C PHE A 84 12.85 0.19 12.90
N TRP A 85 12.74 -1.15 12.86
CA TRP A 85 11.47 -1.85 12.78
C TRP A 85 10.56 -1.62 13.99
N ASN A 86 11.15 -1.42 15.18
CA ASN A 86 10.42 -1.23 16.42
C ASN A 86 10.28 0.25 16.81
N GLN A 87 10.87 1.17 16.04
CA GLN A 87 10.74 2.59 16.31
C GLN A 87 9.32 3.06 16.07
N PRO A 88 8.70 3.76 17.03
CA PRO A 88 7.37 4.33 16.86
C PRO A 88 7.45 5.56 15.95
N ILE A 89 6.64 5.55 14.90
CA ILE A 89 6.53 6.61 13.89
C ILE A 89 5.08 6.98 13.64
N GLY A 90 4.85 8.11 12.97
CA GLY A 90 3.53 8.53 12.57
C GLY A 90 3.53 9.90 11.91
N PRO A 91 2.39 10.37 11.41
CA PRO A 91 2.29 11.68 10.79
C PRO A 91 2.55 12.80 11.80
N TYR A 92 3.17 13.89 11.35
CA TYR A 92 3.45 15.09 12.15
C TYR A 92 4.25 14.81 13.44
N ALA A 93 5.23 13.90 13.39
CA ALA A 93 6.03 13.47 14.53
C ALA A 93 5.24 12.75 15.66
N ALA A 94 3.99 12.40 15.43
CA ALA A 94 3.25 11.55 16.34
C ALA A 94 3.82 10.12 16.34
N LYS A 95 3.76 9.44 17.50
CA LYS A 95 4.31 8.09 17.69
C LYS A 95 3.15 7.09 17.83
N TRP A 96 2.43 6.83 16.73
CA TRP A 96 1.20 6.01 16.79
C TRP A 96 1.47 4.51 16.70
N LEU A 97 2.30 4.12 15.72
CA LEU A 97 2.64 2.72 15.47
C LEU A 97 4.14 2.60 15.23
N THR A 98 4.68 1.40 15.35
CA THR A 98 6.05 1.11 14.92
C THR A 98 6.13 1.07 13.39
N VAL A 99 7.35 1.17 12.84
CA VAL A 99 7.60 0.97 11.39
C VAL A 99 6.96 -0.33 10.92
N ARG A 100 7.17 -1.42 11.66
CA ARG A 100 6.55 -2.72 11.38
C ARG A 100 5.02 -2.64 11.38
N GLY A 101 4.43 -1.93 12.33
CA GLY A 101 2.98 -1.73 12.41
C GLY A 101 2.41 -1.03 11.18
N TRP A 102 3.06 0.04 10.73
CA TRP A 102 2.65 0.75 9.52
C TRP A 102 2.82 -0.11 8.25
N THR A 103 3.88 -0.92 8.17
CA THR A 103 4.07 -1.87 7.06
C THR A 103 2.94 -2.93 7.04
N TYR A 104 2.47 -3.40 8.19
CA TYR A 104 1.30 -4.29 8.24
C TYR A 104 0.02 -3.60 7.78
N VAL A 105 -0.20 -2.32 8.15
CA VAL A 105 -1.35 -1.54 7.66
C VAL A 105 -1.29 -1.40 6.15
N GLU A 106 -0.13 -1.07 5.60
CA GLU A 106 0.10 -0.96 4.16
C GLU A 106 -0.30 -2.26 3.43
N HIS A 107 0.30 -3.38 3.80
CA HIS A 107 0.09 -4.67 3.14
C HIS A 107 -1.34 -5.18 3.29
N SER A 108 -1.90 -5.14 4.50
CA SER A 108 -3.26 -5.62 4.72
C SER A 108 -4.30 -4.79 3.98
N SER A 109 -4.12 -3.47 3.91
CA SER A 109 -4.98 -2.59 3.13
C SER A 109 -4.89 -2.88 1.63
N PHE A 110 -3.69 -3.13 1.11
CA PHE A 110 -3.49 -3.52 -0.29
C PHE A 110 -4.20 -4.85 -0.61
N TRP A 111 -3.99 -5.89 0.18
CA TRP A 111 -4.64 -7.18 -0.05
C TRP A 111 -6.16 -7.10 0.09
N ALA A 112 -6.67 -6.30 1.03
CA ALA A 112 -8.11 -6.02 1.13
C ALA A 112 -8.64 -5.37 -0.15
N ALA A 113 -7.91 -4.43 -0.73
CA ALA A 113 -8.28 -3.81 -2.00
C ALA A 113 -8.30 -4.83 -3.15
N VAL A 114 -7.32 -5.72 -3.24
CA VAL A 114 -7.28 -6.78 -4.26
C VAL A 114 -8.52 -7.68 -4.17
N VAL A 115 -8.88 -8.13 -2.97
CA VAL A 115 -10.10 -8.93 -2.75
C VAL A 115 -11.35 -8.17 -3.15
N LEU A 116 -11.45 -6.88 -2.79
CA LEU A 116 -12.59 -6.04 -3.15
C LEU A 116 -12.71 -5.83 -4.66
N VAL A 117 -11.61 -5.71 -5.38
CA VAL A 117 -11.61 -5.65 -6.85
C VAL A 117 -12.15 -6.94 -7.44
N ILE A 118 -11.70 -8.10 -6.94
CA ILE A 118 -12.24 -9.39 -7.38
C ILE A 118 -13.74 -9.46 -7.13
N VAL A 119 -14.21 -9.09 -5.93
CA VAL A 119 -15.64 -9.05 -5.59
C VAL A 119 -16.44 -8.10 -6.48
N ALA A 120 -15.83 -6.95 -6.87
CA ALA A 120 -16.47 -5.97 -7.74
C ALA A 120 -16.74 -6.54 -9.14
N PHE A 121 -15.78 -7.26 -9.71
CA PHE A 121 -15.86 -7.78 -11.08
C PHE A 121 -16.41 -9.20 -11.17
N TRP A 122 -16.61 -9.90 -10.06
CA TRP A 122 -17.15 -11.25 -10.03
C TRP A 122 -18.43 -11.46 -10.85
N PRO A 123 -19.44 -10.56 -10.78
CA PRO A 123 -20.67 -10.74 -11.56
C PRO A 123 -20.43 -10.71 -13.08
N VAL A 124 -19.41 -9.96 -13.53
CA VAL A 124 -19.05 -9.88 -14.96
C VAL A 124 -18.42 -11.18 -15.43
N ALA A 125 -17.56 -11.78 -14.60
CA ALA A 125 -16.89 -13.05 -14.93
C ALA A 125 -17.90 -14.20 -15.06
N VAL A 126 -18.83 -14.30 -14.11
CA VAL A 126 -19.85 -15.39 -14.09
C VAL A 126 -20.89 -15.24 -15.20
N ALA A 127 -21.27 -14.02 -15.60
CA ALA A 127 -22.26 -13.80 -16.65
C ALA A 127 -21.76 -14.27 -18.04
N LYS A 128 -20.47 -14.33 -18.26
CA LYS A 128 -19.87 -14.73 -19.54
C LYS A 128 -19.94 -16.25 -19.79
N ASP A 129 -20.07 -17.04 -18.75
CA ASP A 129 -20.17 -18.51 -18.87
C ASP A 129 -21.60 -19.01 -19.16
N GLN A 130 -22.58 -18.09 -19.28
CA GLN A 130 -23.99 -18.41 -19.53
C GLN A 130 -24.45 -18.11 -20.97
N THR A 131 -23.55 -17.67 -21.81
CA THR A 131 -23.80 -17.40 -23.26
C THR A 131 -23.01 -18.35 -24.12
#